data_2dd68742794298f487ed92cc8cbb10c0
#
_entry.id   2dd68742794298f487ed92cc8cbb10c0
#
_cell.length_a   1.000
_cell.length_b   1.000
_cell.length_c   1.000
_cell.angle_alpha   90.00
_cell.angle_beta   90.00
_cell.angle_gamma   90.00
#
_symmetry.space_group_name_H-M   'P 1'
#
loop_
_entity.id
_entity.type
_entity.pdbx_description
1 polymer ?
#
loop_
_entity_poly.entity_id
_entity_poly.type
_entity_poly.pdbx_seq_one_letter_code
_entity_poly.pdbx_strand_id
1 'polypeptide(L)'
;STGENRQAILDGLVWLGLDWDGEPSSQAANADRHAQVANELLANGHAYKCFSTQDEIEAFREKAREEKTSTLFRSPWRDVAEVDHPDAPYVIRIKAPRDGQTTLHDEVQGDVTWSNDQLDDMILLRSDGTPVYMLAVVVDDHDMGVTHVVRGDDHLANAFRQNLIYDAMGWDKPTLAHIPLIFGPDGKKLSKRHGATGASEYQALGYPAAGMRNYLTRLGWSHGDDEFFSDAQAKEWFD
;
A
#
# COMPACT_ATOMS: atom_id res chain seq x y z
N SER A 1 -0.98 -9.39 -10.99
CA SER A 1 0.31 -9.96 -11.42
C SER A 1 0.05 -11.15 -12.32
N THR A 2 0.86 -11.33 -13.37
CA THR A 2 0.80 -12.51 -14.22
C THR A 2 1.27 -13.74 -13.42
N GLY A 3 0.80 -14.95 -13.77
CA GLY A 3 1.21 -16.19 -13.12
C GLY A 3 2.73 -16.36 -13.06
N GLU A 4 3.44 -15.95 -14.11
CA GLU A 4 4.90 -15.96 -14.20
C GLU A 4 5.57 -15.08 -13.13
N ASN A 5 5.08 -13.86 -12.92
CA ASN A 5 5.64 -12.96 -11.91
C ASN A 5 5.43 -13.51 -10.49
N ARG A 6 4.29 -14.15 -10.22
CA ARG A 6 4.01 -14.81 -8.95
C ARG A 6 4.99 -15.95 -8.72
N GLN A 7 5.17 -16.83 -9.73
CA GLN A 7 6.09 -17.95 -9.62
C GLN A 7 7.53 -17.48 -9.39
N ALA A 8 7.98 -16.45 -10.09
CA ALA A 8 9.34 -15.92 -9.90
C ALA A 8 9.58 -15.39 -8.47
N ILE A 9 8.55 -14.84 -7.80
CA ILE A 9 8.64 -14.41 -6.39
C ILE A 9 8.81 -15.64 -5.50
N LEU A 10 7.96 -16.65 -5.67
CA LEU A 10 8.01 -17.88 -4.87
C LEU A 10 9.35 -18.62 -5.04
N ASP A 11 9.82 -18.76 -6.28
CA ASP A 11 11.11 -19.37 -6.60
C ASP A 11 12.28 -18.62 -5.94
N GLY A 12 12.21 -17.29 -5.91
CA GLY A 12 13.20 -16.45 -5.24
C GLY A 12 13.22 -16.66 -3.72
N LEU A 13 12.05 -16.75 -3.08
CA LEU A 13 11.94 -17.04 -1.65
C LEU A 13 12.48 -18.44 -1.33
N VAL A 14 12.07 -19.47 -2.10
CA VAL A 14 12.56 -20.85 -1.94
C VAL A 14 14.09 -20.91 -2.10
N TRP A 15 14.65 -20.25 -3.11
CA TRP A 15 16.10 -20.19 -3.29
C TRP A 15 16.80 -19.54 -2.10
N LEU A 16 16.26 -18.46 -1.55
CA LEU A 16 16.79 -17.81 -0.36
C LEU A 16 16.60 -18.65 0.91
N GLY A 17 15.87 -19.79 0.86
CA GLY A 17 15.55 -20.60 2.03
C GLY A 17 14.57 -19.91 2.98
N LEU A 18 13.74 -19.03 2.44
CA LEU A 18 12.64 -18.36 3.15
C LEU A 18 11.36 -19.12 2.83
N ASP A 19 10.67 -19.56 3.85
CA ASP A 19 9.38 -20.23 3.77
C ASP A 19 8.26 -19.33 4.30
N TRP A 20 7.03 -19.75 4.12
CA TRP A 20 5.84 -19.06 4.57
C TRP A 20 4.79 -20.07 5.02
N ASP A 21 3.88 -19.62 5.88
CA ASP A 21 2.76 -20.42 6.35
C ASP A 21 1.59 -20.36 5.36
N GLY A 22 0.93 -21.50 5.15
CA GLY A 22 -0.27 -21.61 4.31
C GLY A 22 -0.04 -21.47 2.83
N GLU A 23 -1.16 -21.31 2.10
CA GLU A 23 -1.14 -21.20 0.64
C GLU A 23 -1.09 -19.73 0.21
N PRO A 24 -0.28 -19.38 -0.81
CA PRO A 24 -0.23 -18.02 -1.33
C PRO A 24 -1.59 -17.56 -1.88
N SER A 25 -2.18 -16.53 -1.31
CA SER A 25 -3.45 -15.99 -1.78
C SER A 25 -3.28 -15.07 -3.01
N SER A 26 -4.36 -14.86 -3.74
CA SER A 26 -4.38 -13.98 -4.91
C SER A 26 -5.36 -12.85 -4.67
N GLN A 27 -4.88 -11.61 -4.60
CA GLN A 27 -5.71 -10.42 -4.48
C GLN A 27 -6.78 -10.33 -5.58
N ALA A 28 -6.44 -10.74 -6.81
CA ALA A 28 -7.41 -10.75 -7.92
C ALA A 28 -8.55 -11.76 -7.72
N ALA A 29 -8.31 -12.86 -6.97
CA ALA A 29 -9.35 -13.84 -6.67
C ALA A 29 -10.35 -13.32 -5.62
N ASN A 30 -9.97 -12.31 -4.83
CA ASN A 30 -10.79 -11.72 -3.77
C ASN A 30 -11.59 -10.49 -4.26
N ALA A 31 -11.63 -10.21 -5.57
CA ALA A 31 -12.24 -9.00 -6.12
C ALA A 31 -13.72 -8.80 -5.70
N ASP A 32 -14.50 -9.89 -5.62
CA ASP A 32 -15.89 -9.84 -5.16
C ASP A 32 -16.00 -9.41 -3.69
N ARG A 33 -15.08 -9.90 -2.85
CA ARG A 33 -15.02 -9.51 -1.43
C ARG A 33 -14.67 -8.04 -1.28
N HIS A 34 -13.72 -7.53 -2.07
CA HIS A 34 -13.38 -6.12 -2.10
C HIS A 34 -14.55 -5.25 -2.53
N ALA A 35 -15.27 -5.66 -3.59
CA ALA A 35 -16.46 -4.96 -4.05
C ALA A 35 -17.59 -4.97 -3.01
N GLN A 36 -17.75 -6.07 -2.27
CA GLN A 36 -18.69 -6.17 -1.16
C GLN A 36 -18.38 -5.12 -0.08
N VAL A 37 -17.13 -4.99 0.35
CA VAL A 37 -16.71 -3.99 1.37
C VAL A 37 -16.94 -2.57 0.88
N ALA A 38 -16.62 -2.27 -0.40
CA ALA A 38 -16.90 -0.94 -0.96
C ALA A 38 -18.39 -0.57 -0.90
N ASN A 39 -19.27 -1.54 -1.21
CA ASN A 39 -20.71 -1.34 -1.15
C ASN A 39 -21.22 -1.25 0.30
N GLU A 40 -20.61 -1.95 1.23
CA GLU A 40 -20.93 -1.84 2.66
C GLU A 40 -20.57 -0.43 3.18
N LEU A 41 -19.39 0.08 2.84
CA LEU A 41 -18.99 1.46 3.16
C LEU A 41 -19.97 2.50 2.55
N LEU A 42 -20.44 2.25 1.33
CA LEU A 42 -21.45 3.09 0.68
C LEU A 42 -22.79 3.05 1.43
N ALA A 43 -23.27 1.86 1.77
CA ALA A 43 -24.54 1.67 2.48
C ALA A 43 -24.53 2.29 3.88
N ASN A 44 -23.37 2.25 4.57
CA ASN A 44 -23.18 2.81 5.89
C ASN A 44 -22.88 4.31 5.90
N GLY A 45 -22.84 4.98 4.72
CA GLY A 45 -22.64 6.41 4.59
C GLY A 45 -21.19 6.87 4.71
N HIS A 46 -20.22 5.94 4.82
CA HIS A 46 -18.77 6.20 4.86
C HIS A 46 -18.16 6.40 3.47
N ALA A 47 -18.92 6.08 2.42
CA ALA A 47 -18.54 6.29 1.03
C ALA A 47 -19.69 6.95 0.26
N TYR A 48 -19.44 7.33 -0.99
CA TYR A 48 -20.45 7.94 -1.86
C TYR A 48 -20.19 7.60 -3.33
N LYS A 49 -21.24 7.68 -4.16
CA LYS A 49 -21.15 7.56 -5.62
C LYS A 49 -20.63 8.87 -6.21
N CYS A 50 -19.59 8.78 -7.03
CA CYS A 50 -19.01 9.93 -7.72
C CYS A 50 -19.14 9.73 -9.23
N PHE A 51 -19.84 10.67 -9.89
CA PHE A 51 -20.10 10.65 -11.33
C PHE A 51 -19.18 11.57 -12.12
N SER A 52 -18.19 12.22 -11.45
CA SER A 52 -17.21 13.03 -12.15
C SER A 52 -16.39 12.21 -13.13
N THR A 53 -16.33 12.69 -14.36
CA THR A 53 -15.58 12.07 -15.44
C THR A 53 -14.07 12.32 -15.29
N GLN A 54 -13.26 11.54 -16.00
CA GLN A 54 -11.82 11.73 -16.03
C GLN A 54 -11.44 13.10 -16.61
N ASP A 55 -12.18 13.56 -17.65
CA ASP A 55 -11.95 14.85 -18.29
C ASP A 55 -12.24 16.03 -17.33
N GLU A 56 -13.32 15.94 -16.54
CA GLU A 56 -13.63 16.95 -15.53
C GLU A 56 -12.56 17.03 -14.44
N ILE A 57 -12.06 15.87 -14.00
CA ILE A 57 -11.00 15.79 -12.98
C ILE A 57 -9.68 16.38 -13.54
N GLU A 58 -9.33 16.08 -14.78
CA GLU A 58 -8.11 16.60 -15.39
C GLU A 58 -8.21 18.10 -15.64
N ALA A 59 -9.34 18.59 -16.15
CA ALA A 59 -9.59 20.03 -16.31
C ALA A 59 -9.49 20.80 -14.97
N PHE A 60 -10.02 20.21 -13.88
CA PHE A 60 -9.84 20.76 -12.54
C PHE A 60 -8.35 20.85 -12.15
N ARG A 61 -7.59 19.79 -12.40
CA ARG A 61 -6.17 19.74 -12.03
C ARG A 61 -5.32 20.71 -12.85
N GLU A 62 -5.61 20.86 -14.14
CA GLU A 62 -4.94 21.85 -15.01
C GLU A 62 -5.19 23.26 -14.51
N LYS A 63 -6.43 23.61 -14.25
CA LYS A 63 -6.81 24.91 -13.69
C LYS A 63 -6.13 25.18 -12.34
N ALA A 64 -6.12 24.18 -11.45
CA ALA A 64 -5.46 24.30 -10.14
C ALA A 64 -3.95 24.53 -10.26
N ARG A 65 -3.27 23.88 -11.25
CA ARG A 65 -1.85 24.12 -11.54
C ARG A 65 -1.60 25.54 -12.04
N GLU A 66 -2.44 26.05 -12.95
CA GLU A 66 -2.35 27.43 -13.47
C GLU A 66 -2.54 28.46 -12.36
N GLU A 67 -3.53 28.24 -11.50
CA GLU A 67 -3.86 29.12 -10.37
C GLU A 67 -2.93 28.91 -9.16
N LYS A 68 -2.01 27.92 -9.21
CA LYS A 68 -1.12 27.51 -8.10
C LYS A 68 -1.88 27.17 -6.82
N THR A 69 -3.04 26.57 -6.96
CA THR A 69 -3.88 26.05 -5.87
C THR A 69 -3.71 24.54 -5.70
N SER A 70 -4.40 23.96 -4.72
CA SER A 70 -4.35 22.52 -4.48
C SER A 70 -4.94 21.74 -5.66
N THR A 71 -4.19 20.75 -6.18
CA THR A 71 -4.67 19.81 -7.20
C THR A 71 -5.49 18.65 -6.62
N LEU A 72 -5.76 18.69 -5.31
CA LEU A 72 -6.55 17.69 -4.61
C LEU A 72 -8.02 17.81 -5.04
N PHE A 73 -8.48 16.89 -5.85
CA PHE A 73 -9.84 16.91 -6.35
C PHE A 73 -10.87 16.67 -5.24
N ARG A 74 -11.74 17.63 -5.04
CA ARG A 74 -12.90 17.54 -4.15
C ARG A 74 -14.15 17.33 -5.00
N SER A 75 -14.69 16.11 -4.98
CA SER A 75 -15.85 15.79 -5.78
C SER A 75 -17.09 16.58 -5.33
N PRO A 76 -17.87 17.18 -6.26
CA PRO A 76 -19.15 17.82 -5.96
C PRO A 76 -20.23 16.81 -5.53
N TRP A 77 -20.05 15.51 -5.82
CA TRP A 77 -21.02 14.46 -5.57
C TRP A 77 -21.05 13.95 -4.12
N ARG A 78 -20.08 14.36 -3.29
CA ARG A 78 -19.91 13.82 -1.93
C ARG A 78 -21.17 13.89 -1.06
N ASP A 79 -21.90 14.98 -1.16
CA ASP A 79 -23.05 15.28 -0.30
C ASP A 79 -24.36 15.44 -1.10
N VAL A 80 -24.36 15.01 -2.37
CA VAL A 80 -25.56 14.99 -3.23
C VAL A 80 -26.46 13.84 -2.81
N ALA A 81 -27.77 14.11 -2.68
CA ALA A 81 -28.75 13.09 -2.33
C ALA A 81 -28.93 12.06 -3.46
N GLU A 82 -29.18 10.80 -3.11
CA GLU A 82 -29.28 9.73 -4.11
C GLU A 82 -30.39 9.97 -5.16
N VAL A 83 -31.45 10.64 -4.78
CA VAL A 83 -32.56 11.00 -5.70
C VAL A 83 -32.11 11.92 -6.83
N ASP A 84 -31.03 12.68 -6.63
CA ASP A 84 -30.47 13.61 -7.60
C ASP A 84 -29.32 13.01 -8.42
N HIS A 85 -29.03 11.71 -8.25
CA HIS A 85 -27.98 11.03 -8.98
C HIS A 85 -28.41 10.77 -10.43
N PRO A 86 -27.50 11.00 -11.42
CA PRO A 86 -27.77 10.66 -12.80
C PRO A 86 -27.76 9.13 -13.01
N ASP A 87 -28.49 8.68 -14.04
CA ASP A 87 -28.36 7.30 -14.53
C ASP A 87 -27.10 7.18 -15.42
N ALA A 88 -25.94 7.10 -14.77
CA ALA A 88 -24.63 7.09 -15.42
C ALA A 88 -23.65 6.22 -14.63
N PRO A 89 -22.56 5.74 -15.27
CA PRO A 89 -21.49 5.04 -14.57
C PRO A 89 -20.87 5.91 -13.46
N TYR A 90 -20.58 5.30 -12.34
CA TYR A 90 -19.97 5.99 -11.19
C TYR A 90 -18.83 5.18 -10.59
N VAL A 91 -17.98 5.86 -9.83
CA VAL A 91 -17.01 5.23 -8.94
C VAL A 91 -17.45 5.40 -7.49
N ILE A 92 -17.06 4.47 -6.61
CA ILE A 92 -17.27 4.62 -5.17
C ILE A 92 -16.03 5.28 -4.57
N ARG A 93 -16.23 6.39 -3.83
CA ARG A 93 -15.17 7.10 -3.09
C ARG A 93 -15.44 7.07 -1.60
N ILE A 94 -14.38 6.94 -0.81
CA ILE A 94 -14.48 7.08 0.65
C ILE A 94 -14.71 8.55 1.01
N LYS A 95 -15.39 8.79 2.13
CA LYS A 95 -15.53 10.13 2.74
C LYS A 95 -14.38 10.38 3.70
N ALA A 96 -13.26 10.92 3.22
CA ALA A 96 -12.15 11.32 4.08
C ALA A 96 -12.55 12.51 4.98
N PRO A 97 -12.03 12.62 6.21
CA PRO A 97 -12.21 13.80 7.05
C PRO A 97 -11.55 15.02 6.36
N ARG A 98 -12.14 16.20 6.52
CA ARG A 98 -11.65 17.44 5.88
C ARG A 98 -10.99 18.39 6.88
N ASP A 99 -11.43 18.31 8.12
CA ASP A 99 -11.00 19.20 9.20
C ASP A 99 -10.18 18.44 10.24
N GLY A 100 -9.35 19.15 10.98
CA GLY A 100 -8.51 18.58 12.02
C GLY A 100 -7.25 17.90 11.48
N GLN A 101 -6.73 16.96 12.23
CA GLN A 101 -5.49 16.24 11.95
C GLN A 101 -5.66 14.74 12.24
N THR A 102 -4.93 13.93 11.50
CA THR A 102 -4.79 12.49 11.72
C THR A 102 -3.34 12.17 12.06
N THR A 103 -3.14 11.42 13.16
CA THR A 103 -1.82 10.93 13.56
C THR A 103 -1.75 9.42 13.33
N LEU A 104 -0.68 8.98 12.70
CA LEU A 104 -0.27 7.58 12.61
C LEU A 104 0.80 7.33 13.66
N HIS A 105 0.68 6.21 14.36
CA HIS A 105 1.74 5.66 15.21
C HIS A 105 2.50 4.62 14.39
N ASP A 106 3.79 4.82 14.20
CA ASP A 106 4.64 3.96 13.40
C ASP A 106 5.87 3.55 14.21
N GLU A 107 6.18 2.26 14.24
CA GLU A 107 7.25 1.71 15.07
C GLU A 107 8.64 2.21 14.69
N VAL A 108 8.82 2.66 13.45
CA VAL A 108 10.11 3.14 12.93
C VAL A 108 10.14 4.66 12.81
N GLN A 109 9.07 5.26 12.26
CA GLN A 109 8.99 6.70 12.00
C GLN A 109 8.48 7.49 13.24
N GLY A 110 7.93 6.80 14.25
CA GLY A 110 7.26 7.44 15.39
C GLY A 110 5.90 8.02 15.00
N ASP A 111 5.48 9.05 15.71
CA ASP A 111 4.20 9.72 15.46
C ASP A 111 4.30 10.65 14.25
N VAL A 112 3.56 10.34 13.20
CA VAL A 112 3.45 11.16 11.99
C VAL A 112 2.05 11.76 11.90
N THR A 113 1.97 13.08 11.86
CA THR A 113 0.68 13.81 11.84
C THR A 113 0.49 14.56 10.53
N TRP A 114 -0.67 14.39 9.91
CA TRP A 114 -1.11 15.11 8.71
C TRP A 114 -2.36 15.92 8.98
N SER A 115 -2.44 17.11 8.38
CA SER A 115 -3.68 17.86 8.30
C SER A 115 -4.67 17.14 7.35
N ASN A 116 -5.92 17.00 7.79
CA ASN A 116 -6.94 16.25 7.04
C ASN A 116 -7.35 16.92 5.72
N ASP A 117 -7.04 18.20 5.54
CA ASP A 117 -7.21 18.89 4.26
C ASP A 117 -6.31 18.35 3.14
N GLN A 118 -5.25 17.60 3.50
CA GLN A 118 -4.36 16.89 2.56
C GLN A 118 -4.87 15.50 2.17
N LEU A 119 -5.90 14.98 2.83
CA LEU A 119 -6.50 13.70 2.51
C LEU A 119 -7.53 13.86 1.40
N ASP A 120 -7.47 12.99 0.40
CA ASP A 120 -8.44 12.93 -0.69
C ASP A 120 -9.54 11.89 -0.44
N ASP A 121 -10.70 12.15 -1.03
CA ASP A 121 -11.74 11.14 -1.13
C ASP A 121 -11.32 10.12 -2.20
N MET A 122 -10.41 9.20 -1.82
CA MET A 122 -9.86 8.23 -2.77
C MET A 122 -10.94 7.30 -3.34
N ILE A 123 -10.73 6.84 -4.56
CA ILE A 123 -11.58 5.82 -5.17
C ILE A 123 -11.35 4.49 -4.42
N LEU A 124 -12.43 3.79 -4.11
CA LEU A 124 -12.43 2.43 -3.57
C LEU A 124 -12.73 1.40 -4.67
N LEU A 125 -13.77 1.69 -5.48
CA LEU A 125 -14.22 0.83 -6.56
C LEU A 125 -14.41 1.65 -7.84
N ARG A 126 -13.91 1.13 -8.96
CA ARG A 126 -14.05 1.75 -10.27
C ARG A 126 -15.45 1.48 -10.84
N SER A 127 -15.80 2.19 -11.90
CA SER A 127 -17.10 2.05 -12.57
C SER A 127 -17.31 0.69 -13.26
N ASP A 128 -16.24 -0.02 -13.55
CA ASP A 128 -16.27 -1.40 -14.06
C ASP A 128 -16.37 -2.47 -12.96
N GLY A 129 -16.50 -2.05 -11.69
CA GLY A 129 -16.55 -2.95 -10.53
C GLY A 129 -15.18 -3.41 -10.03
N THR A 130 -14.06 -2.96 -10.63
CA THR A 130 -12.74 -3.37 -10.15
C THR A 130 -12.30 -2.55 -8.94
N PRO A 131 -11.78 -3.20 -7.87
CA PRO A 131 -11.27 -2.51 -6.70
C PRO A 131 -9.95 -1.80 -7.02
N VAL A 132 -9.65 -0.74 -6.27
CA VAL A 132 -8.30 -0.15 -6.29
C VAL A 132 -7.41 -0.79 -5.23
N TYR A 133 -6.09 -0.67 -5.42
CA TYR A 133 -5.09 -1.22 -4.51
C TYR A 133 -5.35 -0.86 -3.03
N MET A 134 -5.68 0.40 -2.74
CA MET A 134 -5.89 0.87 -1.36
C MET A 134 -6.98 0.11 -0.62
N LEU A 135 -8.08 -0.22 -1.29
CA LEU A 135 -9.15 -1.02 -0.73
C LEU A 135 -8.74 -2.49 -0.64
N ALA A 136 -8.21 -3.03 -1.74
CA ALA A 136 -7.91 -4.45 -1.84
C ALA A 136 -6.89 -4.90 -0.80
N VAL A 137 -5.83 -4.12 -0.54
CA VAL A 137 -4.83 -4.47 0.46
C VAL A 137 -5.39 -4.45 1.88
N VAL A 138 -6.23 -3.46 2.22
CA VAL A 138 -6.84 -3.37 3.56
C VAL A 138 -7.78 -4.54 3.83
N VAL A 139 -8.59 -4.90 2.85
CA VAL A 139 -9.53 -6.03 2.98
C VAL A 139 -8.78 -7.36 3.10
N ASP A 140 -7.77 -7.57 2.25
CA ASP A 140 -6.95 -8.78 2.32
C ASP A 140 -6.19 -8.88 3.64
N ASP A 141 -5.57 -7.80 4.11
CA ASP A 141 -4.84 -7.75 5.38
C ASP A 141 -5.76 -8.06 6.57
N HIS A 142 -6.98 -7.48 6.57
CA HIS A 142 -7.99 -7.76 7.59
C HIS A 142 -8.45 -9.23 7.55
N ASP A 143 -8.87 -9.72 6.40
CA ASP A 143 -9.43 -11.07 6.25
C ASP A 143 -8.37 -12.16 6.47
N MET A 144 -7.09 -11.87 6.24
CA MET A 144 -5.94 -12.74 6.54
C MET A 144 -5.43 -12.61 7.98
N GLY A 145 -5.95 -11.68 8.78
CA GLY A 145 -5.54 -11.46 10.16
C GLY A 145 -4.13 -10.88 10.29
N VAL A 146 -3.70 -10.04 9.34
CA VAL A 146 -2.40 -9.36 9.41
C VAL A 146 -2.37 -8.40 10.59
N THR A 147 -1.44 -8.62 11.51
CA THR A 147 -1.28 -7.82 12.74
C THR A 147 -0.20 -6.75 12.62
N HIS A 148 0.78 -6.94 11.73
CA HIS A 148 1.90 -6.00 11.54
C HIS A 148 2.17 -5.82 10.05
N VAL A 149 2.33 -4.56 9.62
CA VAL A 149 2.68 -4.18 8.25
C VAL A 149 4.06 -3.54 8.25
N VAL A 150 5.07 -4.29 7.81
CA VAL A 150 6.46 -3.81 7.66
C VAL A 150 6.74 -3.57 6.18
N ARG A 151 7.01 -2.32 5.78
CA ARG A 151 7.20 -1.96 4.36
C ARG A 151 8.03 -0.70 4.18
N GLY A 152 8.39 -0.36 2.95
CA GLY A 152 9.12 0.87 2.65
C GLY A 152 8.34 2.16 2.99
N ASP A 153 9.04 3.21 3.39
CA ASP A 153 8.48 4.49 3.82
C ASP A 153 7.84 5.29 2.66
N ASP A 154 8.06 4.90 1.40
CA ASP A 154 7.32 5.40 0.26
C ASP A 154 5.81 5.05 0.31
N HIS A 155 5.42 4.12 1.18
CA HIS A 155 4.04 3.76 1.46
C HIS A 155 3.44 4.46 2.69
N LEU A 156 4.19 5.30 3.40
CA LEU A 156 3.70 5.99 4.61
C LEU A 156 2.45 6.84 4.31
N ALA A 157 2.45 7.57 3.20
CA ALA A 157 1.29 8.33 2.75
C ALA A 157 0.05 7.46 2.48
N ASN A 158 0.25 6.20 2.09
CA ASN A 158 -0.85 5.27 1.87
C ASN A 158 -1.50 4.84 3.20
N ALA A 159 -0.73 4.73 4.27
CA ALA A 159 -1.24 4.33 5.57
C ALA A 159 -2.33 5.28 6.09
N PHE A 160 -2.19 6.59 5.88
CA PHE A 160 -3.24 7.56 6.23
C PHE A 160 -4.56 7.26 5.52
N ARG A 161 -4.50 6.90 4.23
CA ARG A 161 -5.69 6.56 3.43
C ARG A 161 -6.26 5.20 3.79
N GLN A 162 -5.40 4.22 4.03
CA GLN A 162 -5.79 2.86 4.42
C GLN A 162 -6.49 2.85 5.78
N ASN A 163 -5.99 3.62 6.73
CA ASN A 163 -6.61 3.74 8.05
C ASN A 163 -8.04 4.29 8.00
N LEU A 164 -8.38 5.11 7.00
CA LEU A 164 -9.76 5.56 6.82
C LEU A 164 -10.73 4.39 6.56
N ILE A 165 -10.27 3.34 5.88
CA ILE A 165 -11.09 2.14 5.62
C ILE A 165 -11.25 1.33 6.89
N TYR A 166 -10.17 1.09 7.65
CA TYR A 166 -10.21 0.42 8.95
C TYR A 166 -11.18 1.13 9.91
N ASP A 167 -11.05 2.46 10.03
CA ASP A 167 -11.94 3.27 10.89
C ASP A 167 -13.40 3.19 10.46
N ALA A 168 -13.67 3.30 9.15
CA ALA A 168 -15.02 3.30 8.61
C ALA A 168 -15.70 1.92 8.73
N MET A 169 -14.92 0.83 8.72
CA MET A 169 -15.40 -0.54 8.91
C MET A 169 -15.42 -0.95 10.39
N GLY A 170 -14.84 -0.16 11.29
CA GLY A 170 -14.68 -0.53 12.70
C GLY A 170 -13.74 -1.72 12.91
N TRP A 171 -12.75 -1.89 12.01
CA TRP A 171 -11.76 -2.97 12.09
C TRP A 171 -10.54 -2.55 12.92
N ASP A 172 -9.92 -3.52 13.58
CA ASP A 172 -8.64 -3.30 14.26
C ASP A 172 -7.55 -2.98 13.22
N LYS A 173 -6.76 -1.95 13.51
CA LYS A 173 -5.66 -1.54 12.65
C LYS A 173 -4.42 -2.38 12.92
N PRO A 174 -3.66 -2.79 11.90
CA PRO A 174 -2.37 -3.42 12.11
C PRO A 174 -1.35 -2.41 12.67
N THR A 175 -0.36 -2.90 13.39
CA THR A 175 0.83 -2.13 13.75
C THR A 175 1.61 -1.79 12.49
N LEU A 176 2.05 -0.54 12.35
CA LEU A 176 2.76 -0.06 11.16
C LEU A 176 4.25 0.11 11.45
N ALA A 177 5.10 -0.29 10.52
CA ALA A 177 6.54 -0.07 10.55
C ALA A 177 7.04 0.29 9.15
N HIS A 178 7.29 1.58 8.91
CA HIS A 178 7.78 2.06 7.61
C HIS A 178 9.30 2.23 7.64
N ILE A 179 10.00 1.26 7.05
CA ILE A 179 11.47 1.23 7.00
C ILE A 179 12.01 2.16 5.91
N PRO A 180 13.17 2.80 6.11
CA PRO A 180 13.80 3.66 5.11
C PRO A 180 14.07 2.92 3.80
N LEU A 181 13.93 3.62 2.68
CA LEU A 181 14.29 3.10 1.37
C LEU A 181 15.81 3.04 1.20
N ILE A 182 16.26 2.06 0.41
CA ILE A 182 17.65 1.98 -0.03
C ILE A 182 17.80 2.85 -1.28
N PHE A 183 18.81 3.72 -1.26
CA PHE A 183 19.11 4.65 -2.35
C PHE A 183 20.36 4.21 -3.12
N GLY A 184 20.35 4.46 -4.42
CA GLY A 184 21.52 4.29 -5.27
C GLY A 184 22.52 5.44 -5.11
N PRO A 185 23.70 5.36 -5.75
CA PRO A 185 24.74 6.40 -5.68
C PRO A 185 24.29 7.74 -6.29
N ASP A 186 23.23 7.77 -7.07
CA ASP A 186 22.61 8.97 -7.64
C ASP A 186 21.58 9.63 -6.69
N GLY A 187 21.45 9.14 -5.43
CA GLY A 187 20.49 9.61 -4.45
C GLY A 187 19.03 9.28 -4.76
N LYS A 188 18.76 8.39 -5.73
CA LYS A 188 17.40 7.94 -6.06
C LYS A 188 17.15 6.55 -5.52
N LYS A 189 15.87 6.22 -5.29
CA LYS A 189 15.44 4.89 -4.87
C LYS A 189 16.12 3.82 -5.72
N LEU A 190 16.72 2.83 -5.06
CA LEU A 190 17.37 1.70 -5.73
C LEU A 190 16.38 1.02 -6.67
N SER A 191 16.80 0.77 -7.92
CA SER A 191 15.96 0.20 -8.97
C SER A 191 16.82 -0.59 -9.96
N LYS A 192 16.17 -1.33 -10.86
CA LYS A 192 16.85 -2.13 -11.91
C LYS A 192 17.90 -1.35 -12.71
N ARG A 193 17.72 -0.04 -12.93
CA ARG A 193 18.71 0.81 -13.62
C ARG A 193 20.03 1.00 -12.85
N HIS A 194 20.04 0.72 -11.54
CA HIS A 194 21.23 0.76 -10.69
C HIS A 194 21.89 -0.62 -10.55
N GLY A 195 21.46 -1.61 -11.36
CA GLY A 195 21.93 -2.98 -11.26
C GLY A 195 21.25 -3.78 -10.13
N ALA A 196 20.19 -3.25 -9.52
CA ALA A 196 19.37 -4.03 -8.59
C ALA A 196 18.62 -5.09 -9.37
N THR A 197 19.03 -6.33 -9.20
CA THR A 197 18.51 -7.51 -9.89
C THR A 197 17.61 -8.30 -8.95
N GLY A 198 16.72 -9.10 -9.51
CA GLY A 198 15.91 -10.03 -8.72
C GLY A 198 16.75 -11.18 -8.17
N ALA A 199 16.24 -11.88 -7.15
CA ALA A 199 16.93 -13.02 -6.53
C ALA A 199 17.39 -14.08 -7.56
N SER A 200 16.58 -14.35 -8.57
CA SER A 200 16.90 -15.29 -9.67
C SER A 200 18.13 -14.90 -10.49
N GLU A 201 18.39 -13.61 -10.65
CA GLU A 201 19.56 -13.13 -11.40
C GLU A 201 20.84 -13.34 -10.58
N TYR A 202 20.82 -13.09 -9.27
CA TYR A 202 21.94 -13.39 -8.39
C TYR A 202 22.22 -14.90 -8.33
N GLN A 203 21.18 -15.74 -8.30
CA GLN A 203 21.29 -17.17 -8.42
C GLN A 203 21.99 -17.58 -9.72
N ALA A 204 21.56 -17.02 -10.85
CA ALA A 204 22.16 -17.30 -12.16
C ALA A 204 23.62 -16.85 -12.26
N LEU A 205 24.02 -15.80 -11.55
CA LEU A 205 25.40 -15.33 -11.42
C LEU A 205 26.25 -16.20 -10.48
N GLY A 206 25.69 -17.22 -9.83
CA GLY A 206 26.39 -18.16 -8.96
C GLY A 206 26.57 -17.69 -7.52
N TYR A 207 25.87 -16.67 -7.09
CA TYR A 207 25.89 -16.26 -5.68
C TYR A 207 25.21 -17.32 -4.80
N PRO A 208 25.83 -17.73 -3.67
CA PRO A 208 25.20 -18.66 -2.75
C PRO A 208 24.08 -17.97 -1.97
N ALA A 209 22.97 -18.69 -1.74
CA ALA A 209 21.80 -18.18 -1.02
C ALA A 209 22.15 -17.65 0.39
N ALA A 210 23.02 -18.35 1.12
CA ALA A 210 23.46 -17.90 2.44
C ALA A 210 24.21 -16.55 2.41
N GLY A 211 25.09 -16.37 1.42
CA GLY A 211 25.77 -15.08 1.22
C GLY A 211 24.78 -13.95 0.87
N MET A 212 23.78 -14.27 0.06
CA MET A 212 22.74 -13.33 -0.32
C MET A 212 21.85 -12.95 0.88
N ARG A 213 21.44 -13.90 1.72
CA ARG A 213 20.70 -13.59 2.97
C ARG A 213 21.52 -12.73 3.91
N ASN A 214 22.79 -13.06 4.14
CA ASN A 214 23.68 -12.26 4.98
C ASN A 214 23.79 -10.82 4.47
N TYR A 215 24.00 -10.64 3.17
CA TYR A 215 24.06 -9.30 2.54
C TYR A 215 22.76 -8.52 2.71
N LEU A 216 21.60 -9.14 2.41
CA LEU A 216 20.29 -8.50 2.53
C LEU A 216 19.98 -8.09 3.98
N THR A 217 20.31 -8.94 4.95
CA THR A 217 20.14 -8.63 6.37
C THR A 217 20.92 -7.37 6.76
N ARG A 218 22.16 -7.23 6.29
CA ARG A 218 23.01 -6.09 6.59
C ARG A 218 22.62 -4.77 5.91
N LEU A 219 21.67 -4.79 4.98
CA LEU A 219 21.15 -3.55 4.39
C LEU A 219 20.33 -2.70 5.37
N GLY A 220 19.77 -3.31 6.40
CA GLY A 220 18.93 -2.61 7.38
C GLY A 220 19.20 -2.96 8.85
N TRP A 221 20.07 -3.94 9.11
CA TRP A 221 20.38 -4.41 10.46
C TRP A 221 21.85 -4.76 10.62
N SER A 222 22.40 -4.64 11.83
CA SER A 222 23.77 -5.06 12.17
C SER A 222 23.83 -5.52 13.62
N HIS A 223 24.74 -6.45 13.90
CA HIS A 223 25.13 -6.84 15.24
C HIS A 223 26.58 -6.43 15.48
N GLY A 224 26.80 -5.29 16.11
CA GLY A 224 28.13 -4.72 16.30
C GLY A 224 28.91 -4.63 14.99
N ASP A 225 30.16 -5.10 15.00
CA ASP A 225 31.06 -5.11 13.85
C ASP A 225 31.05 -6.45 13.08
N ASP A 226 30.15 -7.38 13.43
CA ASP A 226 30.08 -8.68 12.78
C ASP A 226 29.62 -8.56 11.33
N GLU A 227 30.48 -8.99 10.39
CA GLU A 227 30.17 -8.94 8.95
C GLU A 227 29.51 -10.23 8.46
N PHE A 228 29.85 -11.37 9.09
CA PHE A 228 29.38 -12.68 8.71
C PHE A 228 28.73 -13.37 9.90
N PHE A 229 27.53 -13.87 9.68
CA PHE A 229 26.78 -14.62 10.68
C PHE A 229 25.88 -15.67 10.02
N SER A 230 25.62 -16.74 10.74
CA SER A 230 24.68 -17.78 10.34
C SER A 230 23.23 -17.34 10.57
N ASP A 231 22.28 -17.99 9.91
CA ASP A 231 20.85 -17.77 10.13
C ASP A 231 20.45 -17.99 11.61
N ALA A 232 21.10 -18.92 12.30
CA ALA A 232 20.87 -19.17 13.72
C ALA A 232 21.34 -17.98 14.59
N GLN A 233 22.52 -17.44 14.32
CA GLN A 233 23.02 -16.24 15.00
C GLN A 233 22.15 -15.02 14.70
N ALA A 234 21.74 -14.83 13.44
CA ALA A 234 20.84 -13.74 13.08
C ALA A 234 19.53 -13.79 13.87
N LYS A 235 18.93 -14.99 14.02
CA LYS A 235 17.70 -15.18 14.80
C LYS A 235 17.91 -14.98 16.30
N GLU A 236 19.06 -15.35 16.83
CA GLU A 236 19.41 -15.17 18.25
C GLU A 236 19.67 -13.69 18.59
N TRP A 237 20.29 -12.94 17.67
CA TRP A 237 20.70 -11.56 17.88
C TRP A 237 19.62 -10.53 17.51
N PHE A 238 18.63 -10.94 16.73
CA PHE A 238 17.52 -10.07 16.33
C PHE A 238 16.50 -9.99 17.46
N ASP A 239 16.39 -8.81 18.08
CA ASP A 239 15.52 -8.42 19.19
C ASP A 239 14.56 -7.27 18.81
#